data_d55e9f9d1597f3cd6120cdc3adb86ee9
#
_entry.id   d55e9f9d1597f3cd6120cdc3adb86ee9
#
_cell.length_a   1.000
_cell.length_b   1.000
_cell.length_c   1.000
_cell.angle_alpha   90.00
_cell.angle_beta   90.00
_cell.angle_gamma   90.00
#
_symmetry.space_group_name_H-M   'P 1'
#
loop_
_entity.id
_entity.type
_entity.pdbx_description
1 polymer ?
#
loop_
_entity_poly.entity_id
_entity_poly.type
_entity_poly.pdbx_seq_one_letter_code
_entity_poly.pdbx_strand_id
1 'polypeptide(L)'
;MKKILSLVLVSAMLLFSVAAMADVELLIGTQETGTAGYTYATAIMQCIQTIPGYSVSLVSNSSGNVSSPVLVQDGECDITVSNSAPALWATTTGVESASLPVCPDVRCIAGGLGKDFINVMFTQSFVDKTGIKTIEELVEKQQTVRLIIKKNGSFGELAAERVFGVFGVDINNPPAWLTVEKTSGGAIKDGLSDDLYDLTIDHIGAGQANTTELCLNHAMYDVQLSDETLAKLCEQGYDYVTVPANTWNGQTEEIKTVGSQQCIIVSADMDEQVAYNITKALCEHRDILVNTSAVLGNFNPEVAGSKALTGCELHPGAAKYYEEMGWAHN
;
A
#
# COMPACT_ATOMS: atom_id res chain seq x y z
N MET A 1 -30.57 -47.48 -67.24
CA MET A 1 -31.21 -47.06 -65.97
C MET A 1 -30.08 -46.74 -64.98
N LYS A 2 -29.77 -45.48 -64.91
CA LYS A 2 -28.63 -44.98 -64.10
C LYS A 2 -29.10 -44.65 -62.70
N LYS A 3 -28.59 -45.35 -61.68
CA LYS A 3 -28.84 -45.02 -60.33
C LYS A 3 -27.82 -43.93 -59.96
N ILE A 4 -28.33 -42.76 -59.76
CA ILE A 4 -27.54 -41.60 -59.19
C ILE A 4 -27.46 -41.82 -57.69
N LEU A 5 -26.27 -42.15 -57.23
CA LEU A 5 -25.96 -42.25 -55.82
C LEU A 5 -25.70 -40.82 -55.29
N SER A 6 -26.72 -40.24 -54.65
CA SER A 6 -26.56 -38.97 -53.99
C SER A 6 -25.71 -39.15 -52.72
N LEU A 7 -24.48 -38.77 -52.84
CA LEU A 7 -23.55 -38.62 -51.65
C LEU A 7 -23.97 -37.39 -50.90
N VAL A 8 -24.77 -37.55 -49.85
CA VAL A 8 -25.03 -36.47 -48.89
C VAL A 8 -23.78 -36.32 -48.04
N LEU A 9 -22.99 -35.37 -48.44
CA LEU A 9 -21.87 -34.91 -47.63
C LEU A 9 -22.46 -34.15 -46.42
N VAL A 10 -22.65 -34.85 -45.29
CA VAL A 10 -22.93 -34.25 -44.02
C VAL A 10 -21.62 -33.59 -43.59
N SER A 11 -21.41 -32.37 -44.03
CA SER A 11 -20.42 -31.48 -43.42
C SER A 11 -20.86 -31.23 -41.99
N ALA A 12 -20.35 -32.01 -41.05
CA ALA A 12 -20.35 -31.64 -39.64
C ALA A 12 -19.52 -30.37 -39.54
N MET A 13 -20.16 -29.21 -39.70
CA MET A 13 -19.65 -27.97 -39.18
C MET A 13 -19.59 -28.15 -37.67
N LEU A 14 -18.43 -28.54 -37.17
CA LEU A 14 -18.01 -28.24 -35.82
C LEU A 14 -18.02 -26.70 -35.71
N LEU A 15 -19.18 -26.19 -35.38
CA LEU A 15 -19.28 -24.87 -34.77
C LEU A 15 -18.50 -24.97 -33.48
N PHE A 16 -17.17 -24.72 -33.55
CA PHE A 16 -16.49 -24.16 -32.46
C PHE A 16 -17.21 -22.81 -32.21
N SER A 17 -18.19 -22.84 -31.33
CA SER A 17 -18.60 -21.64 -30.65
C SER A 17 -17.34 -21.17 -29.92
N VAL A 18 -16.56 -20.34 -30.58
CA VAL A 18 -15.75 -19.36 -29.86
C VAL A 18 -16.83 -18.61 -29.09
N ALA A 19 -17.05 -19.02 -27.82
CA ALA A 19 -17.75 -18.17 -26.90
C ALA A 19 -16.99 -16.86 -27.02
N ALA A 20 -17.61 -15.82 -27.58
CA ALA A 20 -17.10 -14.49 -27.53
C ALA A 20 -16.96 -14.28 -26.03
N MET A 21 -15.72 -14.32 -25.53
CA MET A 21 -15.43 -13.91 -24.17
C MET A 21 -15.95 -12.47 -24.14
N ALA A 22 -16.93 -12.22 -23.28
CA ALA A 22 -17.40 -10.86 -23.07
C ALA A 22 -16.16 -10.03 -22.72
N ASP A 23 -15.95 -8.93 -23.44
CA ASP A 23 -14.86 -8.03 -23.15
C ASP A 23 -15.01 -7.56 -21.69
N VAL A 24 -14.03 -7.87 -20.86
CA VAL A 24 -13.99 -7.43 -19.47
C VAL A 24 -13.30 -6.09 -19.45
N GLU A 25 -14.03 -5.04 -19.08
CA GLU A 25 -13.48 -3.70 -18.90
C GLU A 25 -13.28 -3.46 -17.42
N LEU A 26 -12.06 -3.05 -17.01
CA LEU A 26 -11.68 -2.81 -15.62
C LEU A 26 -11.09 -1.42 -15.46
N LEU A 27 -11.41 -0.80 -14.33
CA LEU A 27 -10.87 0.49 -13.91
C LEU A 27 -9.98 0.30 -12.69
N ILE A 28 -8.71 0.69 -12.79
CA ILE A 28 -7.79 0.71 -11.65
C ILE A 28 -7.69 2.12 -11.09
N GLY A 29 -8.10 2.29 -9.85
CA GLY A 29 -7.89 3.51 -9.08
C GLY A 29 -6.42 3.66 -8.68
N THR A 30 -5.84 4.85 -8.87
CA THR A 30 -4.44 5.12 -8.58
C THR A 30 -4.22 6.53 -8.06
N GLN A 31 -3.05 6.77 -7.50
CA GLN A 31 -2.55 8.09 -7.16
C GLN A 31 -2.09 8.85 -8.41
N GLU A 32 -1.64 10.08 -8.24
CA GLU A 32 -1.14 10.92 -9.34
C GLU A 32 0.09 10.32 -10.03
N THR A 33 0.25 10.64 -11.30
CA THR A 33 1.44 10.25 -12.10
C THR A 33 2.72 10.70 -11.40
N GLY A 34 3.74 9.83 -11.41
CA GLY A 34 5.02 10.07 -10.75
C GLY A 34 5.08 9.56 -9.30
N THR A 35 3.99 9.02 -8.77
CA THR A 35 3.98 8.35 -7.47
C THR A 35 4.27 6.85 -7.60
N ALA A 36 4.67 6.21 -6.48
CA ALA A 36 4.83 4.76 -6.43
C ALA A 36 3.50 4.04 -6.69
N GLY A 37 2.37 4.57 -6.18
CA GLY A 37 1.04 4.02 -6.41
C GLY A 37 0.66 3.97 -7.89
N TYR A 38 0.98 5.03 -8.65
CA TYR A 38 0.77 5.03 -10.11
C TYR A 38 1.63 3.98 -10.82
N THR A 39 2.89 3.84 -10.40
CA THR A 39 3.79 2.83 -10.97
C THR A 39 3.30 1.41 -10.72
N TYR A 40 2.79 1.12 -9.51
CA TYR A 40 2.24 -0.20 -9.18
C TYR A 40 0.94 -0.47 -9.93
N ALA A 41 0.03 0.49 -10.01
CA ALA A 41 -1.18 0.37 -10.81
C ALA A 41 -0.86 0.09 -12.29
N THR A 42 0.17 0.75 -12.85
CA THR A 42 0.65 0.49 -14.22
C THR A 42 1.16 -0.94 -14.38
N ALA A 43 1.93 -1.46 -13.42
CA ALA A 43 2.42 -2.83 -13.45
C ALA A 43 1.29 -3.86 -13.39
N ILE A 44 0.30 -3.63 -12.50
CA ILE A 44 -0.91 -4.46 -12.37
C ILE A 44 -1.70 -4.44 -13.68
N MET A 45 -1.92 -3.25 -14.26
CA MET A 45 -2.59 -3.11 -15.56
C MET A 45 -1.91 -3.95 -16.64
N GLN A 46 -0.57 -3.89 -16.75
CA GLN A 46 0.18 -4.65 -17.75
C GLN A 46 0.04 -6.16 -17.54
N CYS A 47 0.01 -6.65 -16.30
CA CYS A 47 -0.26 -8.06 -16.02
C CYS A 47 -1.67 -8.47 -16.47
N ILE A 48 -2.68 -7.66 -16.15
CA ILE A 48 -4.08 -7.96 -16.53
C ILE A 48 -4.26 -7.92 -18.06
N GLN A 49 -3.60 -7.03 -18.77
CA GLN A 49 -3.64 -6.94 -20.23
C GLN A 49 -3.05 -8.16 -20.95
N THR A 50 -2.37 -9.07 -20.25
CA THR A 50 -1.96 -10.36 -20.83
C THR A 50 -3.13 -11.32 -21.00
N ILE A 51 -4.26 -11.07 -20.33
CA ILE A 51 -5.45 -11.93 -20.37
C ILE A 51 -6.27 -11.56 -21.62
N PRO A 52 -6.52 -12.51 -22.54
CA PRO A 52 -7.34 -12.23 -23.73
C PRO A 52 -8.75 -11.76 -23.37
N GLY A 53 -9.21 -10.68 -24.02
CA GLY A 53 -10.53 -10.10 -23.80
C GLY A 53 -10.63 -9.17 -22.58
N TYR A 54 -9.49 -8.83 -21.94
CA TYR A 54 -9.46 -7.85 -20.84
C TYR A 54 -8.93 -6.51 -21.33
N SER A 55 -9.62 -5.44 -21.01
CA SER A 55 -9.18 -4.06 -21.18
C SER A 55 -9.12 -3.37 -19.82
N VAL A 56 -8.09 -2.52 -19.62
CA VAL A 56 -7.86 -1.88 -18.33
C VAL A 56 -7.52 -0.42 -18.53
N SER A 57 -8.16 0.44 -17.77
CA SER A 57 -7.88 1.88 -17.69
C SER A 57 -7.42 2.28 -16.30
N LEU A 58 -6.63 3.36 -16.22
CA LEU A 58 -6.21 3.96 -14.95
C LEU A 58 -6.97 5.26 -14.70
N VAL A 59 -7.37 5.50 -13.45
CA VAL A 59 -7.96 6.77 -13.01
C VAL A 59 -7.23 7.27 -11.77
N SER A 60 -6.76 8.52 -11.81
CA SER A 60 -6.10 9.16 -10.66
C SER A 60 -7.15 9.75 -9.71
N ASN A 61 -7.76 8.91 -8.90
CA ASN A 61 -8.80 9.26 -7.93
C ASN A 61 -8.42 8.97 -6.47
N SER A 62 -7.29 8.30 -6.22
CA SER A 62 -6.83 7.98 -4.88
C SER A 62 -5.96 9.09 -4.30
N SER A 63 -6.29 9.57 -3.10
CA SER A 63 -5.44 10.47 -2.32
C SER A 63 -4.33 9.73 -1.56
N GLY A 64 -4.42 8.40 -1.44
CA GLY A 64 -3.46 7.54 -0.75
C GLY A 64 -4.06 6.19 -0.37
N ASN A 65 -3.21 5.30 0.10
CA ASN A 65 -3.59 3.91 0.36
C ASN A 65 -4.61 3.73 1.51
N VAL A 66 -4.77 4.74 2.39
CA VAL A 66 -5.77 4.72 3.46
C VAL A 66 -7.17 4.91 2.91
N SER A 67 -7.36 5.80 1.93
CA SER A 67 -8.65 6.07 1.30
C SER A 67 -9.03 5.06 0.20
N SER A 68 -8.08 4.29 -0.28
CA SER A 68 -8.30 3.32 -1.37
C SER A 68 -9.46 2.34 -1.15
N PRO A 69 -9.70 1.79 0.07
CA PRO A 69 -10.85 0.92 0.30
C PRO A 69 -12.20 1.56 -0.01
N VAL A 70 -12.34 2.88 0.23
CA VAL A 70 -13.58 3.63 -0.05
C VAL A 70 -13.88 3.65 -1.54
N LEU A 71 -12.85 3.84 -2.38
CA LEU A 71 -13.02 3.88 -3.83
C LEU A 71 -13.60 2.58 -4.39
N VAL A 72 -13.15 1.45 -3.85
CA VAL A 72 -13.68 0.13 -4.23
C VAL A 72 -15.09 -0.07 -3.66
N GLN A 73 -15.31 0.30 -2.40
CA GLN A 73 -16.63 0.18 -1.75
C GLN A 73 -17.71 0.97 -2.48
N ASP A 74 -17.37 2.17 -2.96
CA ASP A 74 -18.29 3.08 -3.63
C ASP A 74 -18.38 2.82 -5.15
N GLY A 75 -17.62 1.85 -5.68
CA GLY A 75 -17.60 1.50 -7.10
C GLY A 75 -16.95 2.56 -7.99
N GLU A 76 -16.08 3.42 -7.42
CA GLU A 76 -15.31 4.40 -8.19
C GLU A 76 -14.13 3.78 -8.96
N CYS A 77 -13.76 2.56 -8.61
CA CYS A 77 -12.86 1.70 -9.36
C CYS A 77 -13.09 0.23 -8.99
N ASP A 78 -12.68 -0.68 -9.88
CA ASP A 78 -12.79 -2.13 -9.68
C ASP A 78 -11.62 -2.67 -8.86
N ILE A 79 -10.45 -2.06 -9.01
CA ILE A 79 -9.18 -2.50 -8.45
C ILE A 79 -8.40 -1.28 -7.94
N THR A 80 -7.73 -1.40 -6.81
CA THR A 80 -6.76 -0.40 -6.39
C THR A 80 -5.70 -1.01 -5.47
N VAL A 81 -4.63 -0.26 -5.23
CA VAL A 81 -3.59 -0.61 -4.25
C VAL A 81 -3.93 0.04 -2.90
N SER A 82 -3.88 -0.76 -1.85
CA SER A 82 -3.96 -0.32 -0.46
C SER A 82 -2.78 -0.92 0.33
N ASN A 83 -2.84 -0.81 1.65
CA ASN A 83 -1.95 -1.53 2.55
C ASN A 83 -2.77 -2.48 3.44
N SER A 84 -2.14 -3.53 3.96
CA SER A 84 -2.78 -4.54 4.81
C SER A 84 -3.45 -3.93 6.03
N ALA A 85 -2.84 -2.94 6.69
CA ALA A 85 -3.45 -2.27 7.85
C ALA A 85 -4.70 -1.46 7.46
N PRO A 86 -4.71 -0.54 6.50
CA PRO A 86 -5.93 0.09 5.99
C PRO A 86 -7.00 -0.90 5.51
N ALA A 87 -6.63 -1.99 4.84
CA ALA A 87 -7.58 -3.01 4.41
C ALA A 87 -8.24 -3.72 5.61
N LEU A 88 -7.45 -4.03 6.66
CA LEU A 88 -7.98 -4.56 7.93
C LEU A 88 -8.94 -3.59 8.59
N TRP A 89 -8.54 -2.33 8.74
CA TRP A 89 -9.41 -1.32 9.40
C TRP A 89 -10.69 -1.08 8.61
N ALA A 90 -10.60 -0.95 7.30
CA ALA A 90 -11.77 -0.76 6.43
C ALA A 90 -12.79 -1.90 6.57
N THR A 91 -12.33 -3.15 6.68
CA THR A 91 -13.23 -4.30 6.79
C THR A 91 -13.68 -4.63 8.22
N THR A 92 -13.19 -3.89 9.23
CA THR A 92 -13.52 -4.15 10.64
C THR A 92 -14.11 -2.95 11.35
N THR A 93 -13.32 -1.91 11.64
CA THR A 93 -13.70 -0.81 12.54
C THR A 93 -13.82 0.55 11.86
N GLY A 94 -13.25 0.71 10.67
CA GLY A 94 -12.98 2.02 10.09
C GLY A 94 -11.89 2.78 10.88
N VAL A 95 -11.60 4.01 10.45
CA VAL A 95 -10.73 4.96 11.15
C VAL A 95 -11.33 6.36 10.97
N GLU A 96 -12.03 6.86 11.97
CA GLU A 96 -12.77 8.13 11.88
C GLU A 96 -11.84 9.31 11.58
N SER A 97 -10.68 9.40 12.25
CA SER A 97 -9.70 10.47 12.04
C SER A 97 -9.14 10.53 10.62
N ALA A 98 -9.09 9.39 9.93
CA ALA A 98 -8.64 9.29 8.55
C ALA A 98 -9.81 9.30 7.54
N SER A 99 -11.05 9.55 7.99
CA SER A 99 -12.27 9.47 7.16
C SER A 99 -12.39 8.13 6.41
N LEU A 100 -11.93 7.04 7.04
CA LEU A 100 -12.07 5.68 6.54
C LEU A 100 -13.26 5.01 7.21
N PRO A 101 -14.43 4.91 6.54
CA PRO A 101 -15.59 4.19 7.07
C PRO A 101 -15.35 2.68 7.05
N VAL A 102 -16.28 1.92 7.61
CA VAL A 102 -16.32 0.46 7.42
C VAL A 102 -16.76 0.18 5.98
N CYS A 103 -15.95 -0.62 5.28
CA CYS A 103 -16.12 -1.02 3.87
C CYS A 103 -16.24 -2.55 3.81
N PRO A 104 -17.42 -3.13 4.10
CA PRO A 104 -17.56 -4.58 4.27
C PRO A 104 -17.39 -5.38 2.97
N ASP A 105 -17.53 -4.73 1.82
CA ASP A 105 -17.46 -5.36 0.51
C ASP A 105 -16.05 -5.34 -0.11
N VAL A 106 -15.05 -4.87 0.64
CA VAL A 106 -13.64 -4.91 0.20
C VAL A 106 -13.06 -6.30 0.40
N ARG A 107 -12.37 -6.80 -0.64
CA ARG A 107 -11.62 -8.07 -0.63
C ARG A 107 -10.22 -7.84 -1.16
N CYS A 108 -9.30 -8.73 -0.79
CA CYS A 108 -7.95 -8.72 -1.33
C CYS A 108 -7.78 -9.78 -2.41
N ILE A 109 -6.92 -9.55 -3.39
CA ILE A 109 -6.51 -10.55 -4.37
C ILE A 109 -5.05 -10.95 -4.24
N ALA A 110 -4.19 -10.06 -3.77
CA ALA A 110 -2.77 -10.35 -3.52
C ALA A 110 -2.18 -9.32 -2.55
N GLY A 111 -1.34 -9.75 -1.63
CA GLY A 111 -0.54 -8.90 -0.76
C GLY A 111 0.96 -9.04 -1.00
N GLY A 112 1.77 -8.28 -0.27
CA GLY A 112 3.23 -8.38 -0.34
C GLY A 112 3.86 -7.76 -1.59
N LEU A 113 3.20 -6.78 -2.22
CA LEU A 113 3.77 -6.04 -3.36
C LEU A 113 4.98 -5.20 -2.95
N GLY A 114 4.93 -4.65 -1.75
CA GLY A 114 5.99 -3.86 -1.13
C GLY A 114 5.71 -3.71 0.35
N LYS A 115 6.70 -3.27 1.08
CA LYS A 115 6.59 -3.01 2.52
C LYS A 115 6.86 -1.54 2.78
N ASP A 116 5.86 -0.85 3.32
CA ASP A 116 6.00 0.48 3.86
C ASP A 116 6.11 0.41 5.38
N PHE A 117 6.76 1.39 5.99
CA PHE A 117 6.99 1.43 7.43
C PHE A 117 6.87 2.85 7.97
N ILE A 118 6.59 2.94 9.26
CA ILE A 118 6.60 4.22 9.97
C ILE A 118 8.06 4.67 10.11
N ASN A 119 8.39 5.78 9.45
CA ASN A 119 9.68 6.41 9.50
C ASN A 119 9.61 7.65 10.38
N VAL A 120 10.43 7.70 11.42
CA VAL A 120 10.49 8.80 12.39
C VAL A 120 11.87 9.41 12.36
N MET A 121 11.98 10.71 12.05
CA MET A 121 13.26 11.39 11.95
C MET A 121 13.22 12.74 12.63
N PHE A 122 14.21 13.00 13.49
CA PHE A 122 14.57 14.37 13.90
C PHE A 122 15.59 14.96 12.94
N THR A 123 15.64 16.29 12.83
CA THR A 123 16.85 16.94 12.29
C THR A 123 18.00 16.75 13.28
N GLN A 124 19.22 16.55 12.78
CA GLN A 124 20.39 16.43 13.64
C GLN A 124 20.61 17.68 14.49
N SER A 125 20.30 18.85 13.93
CA SER A 125 20.37 20.13 14.65
C SER A 125 19.46 20.19 15.89
N PHE A 126 18.27 19.60 15.82
CA PHE A 126 17.39 19.49 16.98
C PHE A 126 17.98 18.56 18.05
N VAL A 127 18.50 17.41 17.66
CA VAL A 127 19.14 16.45 18.57
C VAL A 127 20.35 17.08 19.27
N ASP A 128 21.21 17.76 18.52
CA ASP A 128 22.41 18.40 19.06
C ASP A 128 22.07 19.51 20.05
N LYS A 129 21.01 20.27 19.79
CA LYS A 129 20.55 21.37 20.65
C LYS A 129 19.86 20.90 21.93
N THR A 130 19.07 19.82 21.87
CA THR A 130 18.18 19.41 22.97
C THR A 130 18.64 18.16 23.70
N GLY A 131 19.44 17.33 23.07
CA GLY A 131 19.79 15.99 23.53
C GLY A 131 18.66 14.96 23.44
N ILE A 132 17.49 15.33 22.88
CA ILE A 132 16.34 14.44 22.71
C ILE A 132 16.59 13.50 21.52
N LYS A 133 16.41 12.21 21.74
CA LYS A 133 16.66 11.16 20.73
C LYS A 133 15.49 10.22 20.49
N THR A 134 14.47 10.24 21.35
CA THR A 134 13.30 9.38 21.23
C THR A 134 12.00 10.17 21.37
N ILE A 135 10.90 9.61 20.89
CA ILE A 135 9.57 10.23 21.05
C ILE A 135 9.15 10.18 22.53
N GLU A 136 9.51 9.11 23.24
CA GLU A 136 9.31 8.97 24.67
C GLU A 136 9.92 10.15 25.46
N GLU A 137 11.21 10.44 25.24
CA GLU A 137 11.88 11.57 25.87
C GLU A 137 11.26 12.92 25.49
N LEU A 138 10.85 13.07 24.21
CA LEU A 138 10.19 14.27 23.71
C LEU A 138 8.91 14.55 24.49
N VAL A 139 8.06 13.54 24.66
CA VAL A 139 6.77 13.64 25.35
C VAL A 139 6.96 13.80 26.85
N GLU A 140 7.85 13.00 27.48
CA GLU A 140 8.12 13.08 28.92
C GLU A 140 8.61 14.48 29.34
N LYS A 141 9.56 15.04 28.58
CA LYS A 141 10.15 16.36 28.86
C LYS A 141 9.28 17.51 28.33
N GLN A 142 8.25 17.23 27.55
CA GLN A 142 7.43 18.25 26.86
C GLN A 142 8.31 19.29 26.12
N GLN A 143 9.37 18.79 25.48
CA GLN A 143 10.30 19.63 24.76
C GLN A 143 9.60 20.27 23.55
N THR A 144 9.71 21.59 23.43
CA THR A 144 9.15 22.30 22.26
C THR A 144 9.72 21.73 20.97
N VAL A 145 8.84 21.32 20.04
CA VAL A 145 9.17 20.70 18.76
C VAL A 145 8.21 21.16 17.67
N ARG A 146 8.73 21.29 16.45
CA ARG A 146 7.98 21.63 15.24
C ARG A 146 7.90 20.37 14.36
N LEU A 147 6.72 19.74 14.35
CA LEU A 147 6.43 18.56 13.56
C LEU A 147 5.89 18.97 12.18
N ILE A 148 6.43 18.39 11.13
CA ILE A 148 5.90 18.49 9.76
C ILE A 148 5.57 17.12 9.20
N ILE A 149 4.35 16.93 8.73
CA ILE A 149 3.82 15.65 8.25
C ILE A 149 3.01 15.80 6.96
N LYS A 150 2.63 14.69 6.38
CA LYS A 150 1.72 14.65 5.22
C LYS A 150 0.36 15.27 5.53
N LYS A 151 -0.31 15.72 4.48
CA LYS A 151 -1.68 16.28 4.55
C LYS A 151 -2.70 15.26 5.07
N ASN A 152 -3.84 15.77 5.52
CA ASN A 152 -4.97 14.97 6.03
C ASN A 152 -5.38 13.85 5.06
N GLY A 153 -5.72 12.69 5.63
CA GLY A 153 -6.15 11.50 4.89
C GLY A 153 -4.99 10.70 4.28
N SER A 154 -3.74 11.11 4.50
CA SER A 154 -2.57 10.34 4.09
C SER A 154 -2.17 9.31 5.15
N PHE A 155 -1.48 8.27 4.73
CA PHE A 155 -0.96 7.28 5.67
C PHE A 155 0.17 7.86 6.55
N GLY A 156 0.91 8.85 6.06
CA GLY A 156 1.91 9.56 6.87
C GLY A 156 1.31 10.37 8.02
N GLU A 157 0.20 11.07 7.78
CA GLU A 157 -0.54 11.73 8.86
C GLU A 157 -1.03 10.73 9.90
N LEU A 158 -1.70 9.66 9.45
CA LEU A 158 -2.20 8.62 10.35
C LEU A 158 -1.09 7.95 11.14
N ALA A 159 0.09 7.74 10.55
CA ALA A 159 1.26 7.23 11.25
C ALA A 159 1.70 8.14 12.40
N ALA A 160 1.75 9.46 12.16
CA ALA A 160 2.06 10.43 13.21
C ALA A 160 1.00 10.45 14.32
N GLU A 161 -0.29 10.40 13.95
CA GLU A 161 -1.39 10.30 14.91
C GLU A 161 -1.26 9.05 15.78
N ARG A 162 -0.96 7.90 15.18
CA ARG A 162 -0.80 6.63 15.89
C ARG A 162 0.41 6.62 16.82
N VAL A 163 1.56 7.13 16.37
CA VAL A 163 2.77 7.22 17.19
C VAL A 163 2.54 8.13 18.40
N PHE A 164 2.04 9.34 18.20
CA PHE A 164 1.76 10.26 19.31
C PHE A 164 0.60 9.79 20.19
N GLY A 165 -0.39 9.12 19.60
CA GLY A 165 -1.54 8.54 20.29
C GLY A 165 -1.15 7.47 21.31
N VAL A 166 -0.05 6.72 21.10
CA VAL A 166 0.50 5.76 22.08
C VAL A 166 0.82 6.46 23.42
N PHE A 167 1.16 7.75 23.36
CA PHE A 167 1.48 8.59 24.54
C PHE A 167 0.33 9.49 24.98
N GLY A 168 -0.87 9.33 24.40
CA GLY A 168 -2.04 10.15 24.72
C GLY A 168 -1.94 11.60 24.18
N VAL A 169 -1.10 11.85 23.19
CA VAL A 169 -0.97 13.16 22.55
C VAL A 169 -1.79 13.20 21.27
N ASP A 170 -2.73 14.14 21.21
CA ASP A 170 -3.56 14.41 20.03
C ASP A 170 -2.87 15.45 19.13
N ILE A 171 -2.39 15.04 17.96
CA ILE A 171 -1.74 15.94 17.00
C ILE A 171 -2.74 16.85 16.26
N ASN A 172 -4.03 16.60 16.34
CA ASN A 172 -5.09 17.46 15.79
C ASN A 172 -5.51 18.56 16.76
N ASN A 173 -5.22 18.38 18.05
CA ASN A 173 -5.35 19.38 19.10
C ASN A 173 -4.08 19.38 19.97
N PRO A 174 -2.94 19.81 19.40
CA PRO A 174 -1.63 19.60 20.01
C PRO A 174 -1.44 20.43 21.28
N PRO A 175 -0.70 19.89 22.27
CA PRO A 175 -0.31 20.65 23.44
C PRO A 175 0.66 21.79 23.08
N ALA A 176 0.82 22.76 23.97
CA ALA A 176 1.59 24.00 23.70
C ALA A 176 3.06 23.76 23.30
N TRP A 177 3.64 22.61 23.64
CA TRP A 177 5.03 22.27 23.28
C TRP A 177 5.16 21.65 21.88
N LEU A 178 4.04 21.28 21.20
CA LEU A 178 4.02 20.66 19.90
C LEU A 178 3.32 21.57 18.88
N THR A 179 4.00 21.95 17.81
CA THR A 179 3.35 22.55 16.64
C THR A 179 3.33 21.55 15.50
N VAL A 180 2.23 21.53 14.75
CA VAL A 180 2.02 20.55 13.67
C VAL A 180 1.70 21.28 12.37
N GLU A 181 2.49 21.01 11.33
CA GLU A 181 2.22 21.45 9.96
C GLU A 181 1.89 20.25 9.08
N LYS A 182 0.84 20.35 8.30
CA LYS A 182 0.37 19.29 7.39
C LYS A 182 0.48 19.73 5.94
N THR A 183 1.31 19.04 5.13
CA THR A 183 1.65 19.50 3.79
C THR A 183 2.00 18.36 2.81
N SER A 184 2.54 18.69 1.64
CA SER A 184 3.03 17.73 0.66
C SER A 184 4.41 17.17 1.00
N GLY A 185 4.74 16.00 0.44
CA GLY A 185 6.05 15.36 0.67
C GLY A 185 7.26 16.21 0.23
N GLY A 186 7.12 16.98 -0.84
CA GLY A 186 8.17 17.92 -1.28
C GLY A 186 8.37 19.05 -0.27
N ALA A 187 7.28 19.65 0.21
CA ALA A 187 7.34 20.73 1.21
C ALA A 187 7.86 20.22 2.58
N ILE A 188 7.61 18.94 2.93
CA ILE A 188 8.24 18.32 4.13
C ILE A 188 9.76 18.31 3.97
N LYS A 189 10.26 17.81 2.83
CA LYS A 189 11.69 17.79 2.54
C LYS A 189 12.31 19.18 2.62
N ASP A 190 11.70 20.16 1.96
CA ASP A 190 12.23 21.54 1.91
C ASP A 190 12.20 22.18 3.30
N GLY A 191 11.11 22.03 4.05
CA GLY A 191 10.99 22.60 5.40
C GLY A 191 11.97 22.01 6.42
N LEU A 192 12.31 20.73 6.30
CA LEU A 192 13.35 20.10 7.15
C LEU A 192 14.75 20.53 6.71
N SER A 193 15.01 20.61 5.40
CA SER A 193 16.31 21.07 4.87
C SER A 193 16.62 22.52 5.25
N ASP A 194 15.60 23.34 5.41
CA ASP A 194 15.72 24.75 5.81
C ASP A 194 15.68 24.95 7.34
N ASP A 195 15.73 23.89 8.15
CA ASP A 195 15.60 23.91 9.61
C ASP A 195 14.35 24.66 10.13
N LEU A 196 13.29 24.73 9.32
CA LEU A 196 12.01 25.31 9.73
C LEU A 196 11.22 24.37 10.64
N TYR A 197 11.51 23.07 10.60
CA TYR A 197 10.90 22.03 11.39
C TYR A 197 11.98 21.12 12.00
N ASP A 198 11.60 20.38 13.04
CA ASP A 198 12.52 19.60 13.86
C ASP A 198 12.30 18.09 13.73
N LEU A 199 11.07 17.68 13.39
CA LEU A 199 10.61 16.30 13.40
C LEU A 199 9.70 16.03 12.20
N THR A 200 9.85 14.85 11.60
CA THR A 200 8.85 14.29 10.69
C THR A 200 8.52 12.84 11.05
N ILE A 201 7.27 12.47 10.83
CA ILE A 201 6.79 11.10 10.88
C ILE A 201 6.04 10.85 9.58
N ASP A 202 6.40 9.77 8.88
CA ASP A 202 5.76 9.39 7.63
C ASP A 202 5.57 7.87 7.57
N HIS A 203 4.77 7.39 6.65
CA HIS A 203 4.63 5.96 6.32
C HIS A 203 5.10 5.77 4.88
N ILE A 204 6.28 5.23 4.70
CA ILE A 204 7.00 5.18 3.43
C ILE A 204 7.75 3.86 3.25
N GLY A 205 8.07 3.54 2.00
CA GLY A 205 8.97 2.45 1.65
C GLY A 205 10.43 2.88 1.63
N ALA A 206 11.33 1.92 1.77
CA ALA A 206 12.77 2.14 1.60
C ALA A 206 13.08 2.76 0.23
N GLY A 207 13.97 3.75 0.20
CA GLY A 207 14.34 4.46 -1.03
C GLY A 207 13.32 5.49 -1.52
N GLN A 208 12.35 5.89 -0.68
CA GLN A 208 11.41 6.98 -1.01
C GLN A 208 12.18 8.25 -1.39
N ALA A 209 11.86 8.82 -2.56
CA ALA A 209 12.69 9.82 -3.23
C ALA A 209 12.95 11.09 -2.39
N ASN A 210 11.89 11.68 -1.79
CA ASN A 210 12.05 12.90 -0.99
C ASN A 210 12.89 12.66 0.26
N THR A 211 12.71 11.52 0.95
CA THR A 211 13.50 11.16 2.13
C THR A 211 14.94 10.86 1.75
N THR A 212 15.17 10.17 0.63
CA THR A 212 16.52 9.92 0.11
C THR A 212 17.24 11.22 -0.19
N GLU A 213 16.59 12.16 -0.89
CA GLU A 213 17.16 13.47 -1.21
C GLU A 213 17.41 14.30 0.05
N LEU A 214 16.47 14.28 1.00
CA LEU A 214 16.64 14.94 2.30
C LEU A 214 17.90 14.45 2.99
N CYS A 215 18.04 13.13 3.18
CA CYS A 215 19.18 12.55 3.89
C CYS A 215 20.51 12.69 3.15
N LEU A 216 20.51 12.90 1.83
CA LEU A 216 21.71 13.20 1.07
C LEU A 216 22.22 14.64 1.32
N ASN A 217 21.31 15.58 1.52
CA ASN A 217 21.61 17.01 1.57
C ASN A 217 21.55 17.61 2.99
N HIS A 218 20.88 16.92 3.93
CA HIS A 218 20.68 17.39 5.31
C HIS A 218 20.86 16.24 6.29
N ALA A 219 21.51 16.52 7.43
CA ALA A 219 21.74 15.50 8.44
C ALA A 219 20.45 15.23 9.24
N MET A 220 19.98 14.01 9.16
CA MET A 220 18.82 13.52 9.89
C MET A 220 19.25 12.50 10.95
N TYR A 221 18.47 12.39 12.00
CA TYR A 221 18.61 11.40 13.06
C TYR A 221 17.41 10.46 13.04
N ASP A 222 17.66 9.21 12.74
CA ASP A 222 16.62 8.15 12.70
C ASP A 222 16.27 7.72 14.14
N VAL A 223 14.99 7.80 14.47
CA VAL A 223 14.48 7.50 15.81
C VAL A 223 14.17 6.01 15.94
N GLN A 224 14.73 5.38 16.96
CA GLN A 224 14.31 4.06 17.41
C GLN A 224 13.08 4.19 18.30
N LEU A 225 11.98 3.56 17.94
CA LEU A 225 10.83 3.40 18.82
C LEU A 225 11.10 2.30 19.84
N SER A 226 10.62 2.45 21.07
CA SER A 226 10.76 1.42 22.10
C SER A 226 9.96 0.17 21.77
N ASP A 227 10.37 -0.98 22.28
CA ASP A 227 9.63 -2.25 22.10
C ASP A 227 8.18 -2.15 22.62
N GLU A 228 7.93 -1.33 23.65
CA GLU A 228 6.58 -1.09 24.17
C GLU A 228 5.75 -0.28 23.17
N THR A 229 6.32 0.79 22.57
CA THR A 229 5.66 1.59 21.54
C THR A 229 5.36 0.75 20.32
N LEU A 230 6.31 -0.07 19.87
CA LEU A 230 6.13 -0.98 18.74
C LEU A 230 5.00 -1.99 19.00
N ALA A 231 4.95 -2.59 20.20
CA ALA A 231 3.89 -3.53 20.57
C ALA A 231 2.49 -2.88 20.51
N LYS A 232 2.33 -1.67 21.06
CA LYS A 232 1.06 -0.91 21.01
C LYS A 232 0.64 -0.55 19.59
N LEU A 233 1.60 -0.29 18.70
CA LEU A 233 1.31 -0.05 17.29
C LEU A 233 0.90 -1.34 16.57
N CYS A 234 1.52 -2.48 16.92
CA CYS A 234 1.10 -3.79 16.39
C CYS A 234 -0.32 -4.17 16.80
N GLU A 235 -0.75 -3.84 18.04
CA GLU A 235 -2.13 -4.02 18.49
C GLU A 235 -3.15 -3.23 17.65
N GLN A 236 -2.68 -2.19 16.95
CA GLN A 236 -3.48 -1.37 16.05
C GLN A 236 -3.49 -1.88 14.59
N GLY A 237 -2.89 -3.04 14.32
CA GLY A 237 -2.91 -3.68 12.99
C GLY A 237 -1.67 -3.44 12.13
N TYR A 238 -0.60 -2.87 12.69
CA TYR A 238 0.70 -2.83 12.03
C TYR A 238 1.49 -4.13 12.29
N ASP A 239 2.47 -4.40 11.43
CA ASP A 239 3.42 -5.49 11.58
C ASP A 239 4.81 -4.97 11.97
N TYR A 240 5.58 -5.75 12.71
CA TYR A 240 6.99 -5.44 12.95
C TYR A 240 7.78 -5.38 11.66
N VAL A 241 8.60 -4.35 11.53
CA VAL A 241 9.49 -4.12 10.40
C VAL A 241 10.88 -3.79 10.89
N THR A 242 11.86 -4.37 10.21
CA THR A 242 13.26 -3.99 10.32
C THR A 242 13.67 -3.26 9.04
N VAL A 243 14.16 -2.04 9.18
CA VAL A 243 14.75 -1.25 8.10
C VAL A 243 16.27 -1.48 8.14
N PRO A 244 16.88 -2.06 7.11
CA PRO A 244 18.30 -2.35 7.10
C PRO A 244 19.14 -1.08 7.26
N ALA A 245 20.29 -1.22 7.90
CA ALA A 245 21.29 -0.15 7.94
C ALA A 245 21.65 0.32 6.51
N ASN A 246 21.96 1.60 6.38
CA ASN A 246 22.29 2.26 5.11
C ASN A 246 21.11 2.34 4.10
N THR A 247 19.88 2.24 4.57
CA THR A 247 18.69 2.56 3.76
C THR A 247 18.68 4.05 3.41
N TRP A 248 19.10 4.91 4.34
CA TRP A 248 19.28 6.35 4.13
C TRP A 248 20.76 6.76 4.33
N ASN A 249 21.16 7.86 3.71
CA ASN A 249 22.48 8.41 3.97
C ASN A 249 22.58 8.87 5.43
N GLY A 250 23.62 8.42 6.13
CA GLY A 250 23.82 8.72 7.55
C GLY A 250 23.19 7.72 8.53
N GLN A 251 22.25 6.87 8.09
CA GLN A 251 21.71 5.80 8.91
C GLN A 251 22.65 4.60 8.95
N THR A 252 23.44 4.48 10.01
CA THR A 252 24.45 3.42 10.16
C THR A 252 23.93 2.16 10.85
N GLU A 253 22.82 2.27 11.58
CA GLU A 253 22.25 1.18 12.34
C GLU A 253 20.93 0.70 11.73
N GLU A 254 20.56 -0.53 12.01
CA GLU A 254 19.25 -1.07 11.70
C GLU A 254 18.17 -0.36 12.51
N ILE A 255 17.02 -0.03 11.91
CA ILE A 255 15.88 0.59 12.59
C ILE A 255 14.80 -0.47 12.78
N LYS A 256 14.38 -0.68 14.02
CA LYS A 256 13.17 -1.44 14.36
C LYS A 256 11.99 -0.48 14.37
N THR A 257 10.97 -0.81 13.61
CA THR A 257 9.75 -0.02 13.47
C THR A 257 8.55 -0.93 13.21
N VAL A 258 7.43 -0.34 12.86
CA VAL A 258 6.26 -1.07 12.39
C VAL A 258 5.83 -0.55 11.03
N GLY A 259 5.08 -1.36 10.30
CA GLY A 259 4.58 -0.98 8.99
C GLY A 259 3.46 -1.87 8.50
N SER A 260 3.20 -1.84 7.20
CA SER A 260 2.20 -2.67 6.57
C SER A 260 2.60 -3.04 5.15
N GLN A 261 2.12 -4.19 4.68
CA GLN A 261 2.37 -4.66 3.33
C GLN A 261 1.43 -3.96 2.35
N GLN A 262 1.91 -3.68 1.16
CA GLN A 262 1.02 -3.23 0.09
C GLN A 262 0.26 -4.42 -0.49
N CYS A 263 -1.03 -4.23 -0.72
CA CYS A 263 -1.94 -5.23 -1.22
C CYS A 263 -2.85 -4.67 -2.33
N ILE A 264 -3.39 -5.56 -3.14
CA ILE A 264 -4.36 -5.24 -4.20
C ILE A 264 -5.74 -5.60 -3.69
N ILE A 265 -6.63 -4.63 -3.68
CA ILE A 265 -8.01 -4.79 -3.23
C ILE A 265 -9.01 -4.59 -4.37
N VAL A 266 -10.12 -5.30 -4.26
CA VAL A 266 -11.23 -5.33 -5.21
C VAL A 266 -12.56 -5.38 -4.48
N SER A 267 -13.69 -5.19 -5.18
CA SER A 267 -15.02 -5.41 -4.61
C SER A 267 -15.30 -6.91 -4.40
N ALA A 268 -16.04 -7.25 -3.36
CA ALA A 268 -16.60 -8.58 -3.15
C ALA A 268 -17.54 -9.03 -4.29
N ASP A 269 -18.14 -8.06 -4.98
CA ASP A 269 -19.06 -8.29 -6.10
C ASP A 269 -18.34 -8.52 -7.43
N MET A 270 -17.00 -8.42 -7.47
CA MET A 270 -16.25 -8.78 -8.67
C MET A 270 -16.54 -10.24 -9.05
N ASP A 271 -16.71 -10.51 -10.35
CA ASP A 271 -16.93 -11.89 -10.82
C ASP A 271 -15.79 -12.83 -10.38
N GLU A 272 -16.15 -14.02 -9.86
CA GLU A 272 -15.16 -14.96 -9.31
C GLU A 272 -14.11 -15.37 -10.34
N GLN A 273 -14.54 -15.58 -11.62
CA GLN A 273 -13.61 -15.96 -12.68
C GLN A 273 -12.70 -14.78 -13.07
N VAL A 274 -13.21 -13.55 -13.01
CA VAL A 274 -12.42 -12.34 -13.25
C VAL A 274 -11.34 -12.21 -12.18
N ALA A 275 -11.69 -12.28 -10.90
CA ALA A 275 -10.74 -12.23 -9.80
C ALA A 275 -9.70 -13.36 -9.85
N TYR A 276 -10.14 -14.60 -10.18
CA TYR A 276 -9.24 -15.74 -10.41
C TYR A 276 -8.22 -15.44 -11.52
N ASN A 277 -8.69 -14.97 -12.68
CA ASN A 277 -7.84 -14.69 -13.83
C ASN A 277 -6.82 -13.57 -13.53
N ILE A 278 -7.24 -12.52 -12.81
CA ILE A 278 -6.35 -11.43 -12.38
C ILE A 278 -5.28 -11.96 -11.43
N THR A 279 -5.66 -12.72 -10.40
CA THR A 279 -4.72 -13.32 -9.45
C THR A 279 -3.70 -14.19 -10.17
N LYS A 280 -4.16 -15.04 -11.08
CA LYS A 280 -3.31 -15.88 -11.92
C LYS A 280 -2.32 -15.06 -12.75
N ALA A 281 -2.80 -14.02 -13.45
CA ALA A 281 -1.95 -13.18 -14.27
C ALA A 281 -0.85 -12.47 -13.46
N LEU A 282 -1.17 -11.95 -12.28
CA LEU A 282 -0.20 -11.34 -11.37
C LEU A 282 0.89 -12.34 -10.94
N CYS A 283 0.49 -13.57 -10.62
CA CYS A 283 1.41 -14.61 -10.15
C CYS A 283 2.29 -15.17 -11.28
N GLU A 284 1.73 -15.38 -12.46
CA GLU A 284 2.42 -15.97 -13.61
C GLU A 284 3.31 -14.95 -14.36
N HIS A 285 2.98 -13.65 -14.29
CA HIS A 285 3.72 -12.58 -14.98
C HIS A 285 4.49 -11.67 -14.00
N ARG A 286 5.10 -12.28 -12.96
CA ARG A 286 5.93 -11.55 -11.99
C ARG A 286 7.07 -10.76 -12.65
N ASP A 287 7.57 -11.19 -13.79
CA ASP A 287 8.59 -10.50 -14.59
C ASP A 287 8.09 -9.12 -15.05
N ILE A 288 6.83 -8.96 -15.42
CA ILE A 288 6.23 -7.66 -15.76
C ILE A 288 6.27 -6.72 -14.56
N LEU A 289 5.90 -7.23 -13.37
CA LEU A 289 5.94 -6.46 -12.13
C LEU A 289 7.37 -5.94 -11.86
N VAL A 290 8.36 -6.82 -11.90
CA VAL A 290 9.78 -6.51 -11.63
C VAL A 290 10.36 -5.53 -12.66
N ASN A 291 10.04 -5.71 -13.94
CA ASN A 291 10.51 -4.85 -15.02
C ASN A 291 9.92 -3.43 -14.93
N THR A 292 8.72 -3.29 -14.36
CA THR A 292 8.07 -1.99 -14.16
C THR A 292 8.61 -1.28 -12.91
N SER A 293 8.85 -2.02 -11.83
CA SER A 293 9.46 -1.50 -10.60
C SER A 293 10.24 -2.59 -9.86
N ALA A 294 11.52 -2.30 -9.57
CA ALA A 294 12.38 -3.22 -8.84
C ALA A 294 11.84 -3.59 -7.44
N VAL A 295 11.09 -2.67 -6.80
CA VAL A 295 10.44 -2.91 -5.50
C VAL A 295 9.44 -4.07 -5.58
N LEU A 296 8.72 -4.20 -6.71
CA LEU A 296 7.78 -5.29 -6.95
C LEU A 296 8.46 -6.66 -7.09
N GLY A 297 9.80 -6.69 -7.13
CA GLY A 297 10.60 -7.92 -7.03
C GLY A 297 10.44 -8.66 -5.71
N ASN A 298 9.92 -8.01 -4.67
CA ASN A 298 9.60 -8.63 -3.38
C ASN A 298 8.30 -9.44 -3.42
N PHE A 299 7.44 -9.24 -4.42
CA PHE A 299 6.21 -9.99 -4.58
C PHE A 299 6.51 -11.49 -4.71
N ASN A 300 6.02 -12.27 -3.77
CA ASN A 300 6.13 -13.73 -3.75
C ASN A 300 4.75 -14.37 -3.83
N PRO A 301 4.37 -14.95 -4.98
CA PRO A 301 3.08 -15.60 -5.19
C PRO A 301 2.73 -16.66 -4.14
N GLU A 302 3.71 -17.44 -3.66
CA GLU A 302 3.47 -18.55 -2.73
C GLU A 302 2.89 -18.13 -1.38
N VAL A 303 3.07 -16.86 -1.01
CA VAL A 303 2.58 -16.32 0.27
C VAL A 303 1.65 -15.10 0.09
N ALA A 304 1.44 -14.64 -1.16
CA ALA A 304 0.70 -13.42 -1.44
C ALA A 304 -0.78 -13.46 -0.99
N GLY A 305 -1.37 -14.66 -0.86
CA GLY A 305 -2.71 -14.86 -0.32
C GLY A 305 -2.78 -14.94 1.20
N SER A 306 -1.65 -14.90 1.93
CA SER A 306 -1.67 -15.06 3.38
C SER A 306 -2.27 -13.85 4.10
N LYS A 307 -2.97 -14.10 5.21
CA LYS A 307 -3.64 -13.06 6.01
C LYS A 307 -2.69 -11.93 6.45
N ALA A 308 -1.45 -12.27 6.78
CA ALA A 308 -0.46 -11.28 7.18
C ALA A 308 -0.12 -10.26 6.07
N LEU A 309 -0.31 -10.63 4.80
CA LEU A 309 0.01 -9.76 3.66
C LEU A 309 -1.22 -9.07 3.07
N THR A 310 -2.42 -9.63 3.27
CA THR A 310 -3.67 -9.13 2.67
C THR A 310 -4.41 -8.15 3.55
N GLY A 311 -4.35 -8.32 4.87
CA GLY A 311 -5.07 -7.51 5.86
C GLY A 311 -6.57 -7.78 5.95
N CYS A 312 -7.23 -8.13 4.86
CA CYS A 312 -8.64 -8.51 4.83
C CYS A 312 -8.80 -9.87 4.13
N GLU A 313 -10.04 -10.37 4.06
CA GLU A 313 -10.35 -11.63 3.40
C GLU A 313 -10.02 -11.59 1.91
N LEU A 314 -9.58 -12.73 1.38
CA LEU A 314 -9.40 -12.90 -0.05
C LEU A 314 -10.75 -12.90 -0.78
N HIS A 315 -10.74 -12.40 -2.01
CA HIS A 315 -11.83 -12.64 -2.93
C HIS A 315 -11.91 -14.15 -3.25
N PRO A 316 -13.12 -14.75 -3.34
CA PRO A 316 -13.27 -16.21 -3.57
C PRO A 316 -12.49 -16.71 -4.81
N GLY A 317 -12.47 -15.94 -5.90
CA GLY A 317 -11.68 -16.29 -7.09
C GLY A 317 -10.17 -16.30 -6.85
N ALA A 318 -9.66 -15.40 -6.03
CA ALA A 318 -8.25 -15.37 -5.63
C ALA A 318 -7.91 -16.57 -4.72
N ALA A 319 -8.74 -16.82 -3.72
CA ALA A 319 -8.58 -17.95 -2.81
C ALA A 319 -8.51 -19.27 -3.57
N LYS A 320 -9.41 -19.47 -4.55
CA LYS A 320 -9.45 -20.64 -5.42
C LYS A 320 -8.13 -20.84 -6.18
N TYR A 321 -7.57 -19.78 -6.75
CA TYR A 321 -6.29 -19.89 -7.45
C TYR A 321 -5.15 -20.30 -6.50
N TYR A 322 -5.04 -19.68 -5.32
CA TYR A 322 -4.01 -20.06 -4.34
C TYR A 322 -4.19 -21.49 -3.82
N GLU A 323 -5.44 -21.94 -3.62
CA GLU A 323 -5.74 -23.32 -3.22
C GLU A 323 -5.30 -24.32 -4.29
N GLU A 324 -5.62 -24.06 -5.58
CA GLU A 324 -5.19 -24.92 -6.71
C GLU A 324 -3.67 -25.03 -6.82
N MET A 325 -2.95 -23.95 -6.48
CA MET A 325 -1.48 -23.93 -6.48
C MET A 325 -0.86 -24.56 -5.22
N GLY A 326 -1.66 -24.82 -4.18
CA GLY A 326 -1.18 -25.31 -2.90
C GLY A 326 -0.39 -24.25 -2.10
N TRP A 327 -0.68 -22.98 -2.34
CA TRP A 327 0.01 -21.82 -1.72
C TRP A 327 -0.73 -21.31 -0.49
N ALA A 328 -0.02 -20.49 0.33
CA ALA A 328 -0.61 -19.91 1.53
C ALA A 328 -1.74 -18.92 1.17
N HIS A 329 -2.91 -19.10 1.78
CA HIS A 329 -4.08 -18.23 1.62
C HIS A 329 -4.90 -18.15 2.92
N ASN A 330 -5.81 -17.13 3.03
CA ASN A 330 -6.72 -16.91 4.17
C ASN A 330 -8.18 -17.17 3.78
#